data_fbc094e4ddc1609e9c69a316c74aae3a
#
_entry.id   fbc094e4ddc1609e9c69a316c74aae3a
#
_cell.length_a   1.000
_cell.length_b   1.000
_cell.length_c   1.000
_cell.angle_alpha   90.00
_cell.angle_beta   90.00
_cell.angle_gamma   90.00
#
_symmetry.space_group_name_H-M   'P 1'
#
loop_
_entity.id
_entity.type
_entity.pdbx_description
1 polymer ?
#
loop_
_entity_poly.entity_id
_entity_poly.type
_entity_poly.pdbx_seq_one_letter_code
_entity_poly.pdbx_strand_id
1 'polypeptide(L)'
;MYESITVPTLVVDGAKVRLNASRMLDRAARNKVVLRPHLKTHQARQVGRIFRELGLGSGTVSSITMAEYFAADGWDDLTVAFPVNLRELDSINALAGRIRIGLLVDNADSVRTLAAGLKHPVDLWVKIDVGSHRCGLSPEEPDRVAALLAEAAGSPLLHTAGLLTHDSRTYAVRGREAVSALYHEGATAMLALRAEMGKKGYSGLRVSIGDTPSASLVEDWLGVDEARPGNFAYYDLQQVGTGACQPESVAVAVACPVVGIYPERSEAVVYGGAVHLSKQSQPAMAEYLPGGPPDSCFGTVFRMEGEHWNGFLPGAWVRGVTQEHGMVHMQADDLSHLKVGDLLFICPVHSCLAAHALREDTHFI
;
A
#
# COMPACT_ATOMS: atom_id res chain seq x y z
N MET A 1 -1.28 -6.40 -28.39
CA MET A 1 -1.49 -5.34 -27.36
C MET A 1 -0.16 -4.75 -26.87
N TYR A 2 0.92 -5.52 -26.72
CA TYR A 2 2.19 -5.09 -26.10
C TYR A 2 3.29 -4.67 -27.09
N GLU A 3 3.04 -4.62 -28.38
CA GLU A 3 4.04 -4.29 -29.43
C GLU A 3 4.67 -2.89 -29.27
N SER A 4 3.97 -1.97 -28.62
CA SER A 4 4.47 -0.61 -28.37
C SER A 4 5.39 -0.51 -27.15
N ILE A 5 5.52 -1.58 -26.33
CA ILE A 5 6.36 -1.57 -25.14
C ILE A 5 7.83 -1.75 -25.55
N THR A 6 8.62 -0.71 -25.39
CA THR A 6 10.05 -0.67 -25.71
C THR A 6 10.95 -0.45 -24.48
N VAL A 7 10.36 -0.04 -23.37
CA VAL A 7 11.02 0.22 -22.07
C VAL A 7 10.28 -0.53 -20.96
N PRO A 8 10.87 -0.70 -19.78
CA PRO A 8 10.16 -1.29 -18.65
C PRO A 8 8.87 -0.55 -18.36
N THR A 9 7.74 -1.24 -18.45
CA THR A 9 6.40 -0.65 -18.38
C THR A 9 5.57 -1.36 -17.33
N LEU A 10 4.89 -0.61 -16.47
CA LEU A 10 3.93 -1.17 -15.52
C LEU A 10 2.64 -1.53 -16.27
N VAL A 11 2.30 -2.79 -16.34
CA VAL A 11 1.02 -3.27 -16.88
C VAL A 11 0.05 -3.50 -15.75
N VAL A 12 -1.14 -2.91 -15.85
CA VAL A 12 -2.20 -2.98 -14.83
C VAL A 12 -3.43 -3.67 -15.42
N ASP A 13 -3.82 -4.80 -14.81
CA ASP A 13 -5.08 -5.48 -15.13
C ASP A 13 -6.23 -4.83 -14.35
N GLY A 14 -7.00 -3.99 -15.03
CA GLY A 14 -8.10 -3.24 -14.44
C GLY A 14 -9.24 -4.13 -13.92
N ALA A 15 -9.46 -5.29 -14.53
CA ALA A 15 -10.48 -6.24 -14.08
C ALA A 15 -10.08 -6.88 -12.73
N LYS A 16 -8.80 -7.26 -12.56
CA LYS A 16 -8.28 -7.76 -11.28
C LYS A 16 -8.30 -6.68 -10.20
N VAL A 17 -7.95 -5.41 -10.53
CA VAL A 17 -8.07 -4.29 -9.60
C VAL A 17 -9.50 -4.15 -9.11
N ARG A 18 -10.49 -4.17 -10.00
CA ARG A 18 -11.92 -4.07 -9.65
C ARG A 18 -12.36 -5.22 -8.76
N LEU A 19 -11.96 -6.45 -9.08
CA LEU A 19 -12.28 -7.64 -8.28
C LEU A 19 -11.68 -7.56 -6.87
N ASN A 20 -10.41 -7.16 -6.76
CA ASN A 20 -9.73 -6.98 -5.48
C ASN A 20 -10.43 -5.91 -4.63
N ALA A 21 -10.80 -4.78 -5.25
CA ALA A 21 -11.50 -3.69 -4.58
C ALA A 21 -12.90 -4.12 -4.10
N SER A 22 -13.66 -4.83 -4.92
CA SER A 22 -14.98 -5.35 -4.54
C SER A 22 -14.88 -6.31 -3.35
N ARG A 23 -13.94 -7.25 -3.37
CA ARG A 23 -13.70 -8.20 -2.26
C ARG A 23 -13.34 -7.47 -0.96
N MET A 24 -12.51 -6.43 -1.02
CA MET A 24 -12.12 -5.67 0.15
C MET A 24 -13.29 -4.84 0.69
N LEU A 25 -14.14 -4.26 -0.18
CA LEU A 25 -15.38 -3.59 0.21
C LEU A 25 -16.34 -4.53 0.93
N ASP A 26 -16.54 -5.75 0.40
CA ASP A 26 -17.39 -6.76 1.03
C ASP A 26 -16.87 -7.14 2.43
N ARG A 27 -15.55 -7.24 2.61
CA ARG A 27 -14.94 -7.51 3.92
C ARG A 27 -15.18 -6.35 4.90
N ALA A 28 -14.98 -5.12 4.46
CA ALA A 28 -15.25 -3.93 5.27
C ALA A 28 -16.73 -3.83 5.66
N ALA A 29 -17.64 -4.10 4.72
CA ALA A 29 -19.07 -4.10 4.97
C ALA A 29 -19.51 -5.17 5.99
N ARG A 30 -18.99 -6.40 5.89
CA ARG A 30 -19.26 -7.46 6.89
C ARG A 30 -18.79 -7.07 8.30
N ASN A 31 -17.68 -6.34 8.40
CA ASN A 31 -17.14 -5.84 9.66
C ASN A 31 -17.78 -4.51 10.12
N LYS A 32 -18.65 -3.88 9.31
CA LYS A 32 -19.24 -2.57 9.55
C LYS A 32 -18.19 -1.46 9.72
N VAL A 33 -17.10 -1.55 8.98
CA VAL A 33 -15.94 -0.66 9.04
C VAL A 33 -15.88 0.18 7.76
N VAL A 34 -15.57 1.46 7.88
CA VAL A 34 -15.36 2.33 6.72
C VAL A 34 -14.04 1.94 6.03
N LEU A 35 -14.11 1.58 4.76
CA LEU A 35 -12.93 1.38 3.94
C LEU A 35 -12.45 2.72 3.36
N ARG A 36 -11.25 3.13 3.73
CA ARG A 36 -10.58 4.34 3.24
C ARG A 36 -9.25 3.95 2.56
N PRO A 37 -9.25 3.42 1.33
CA PRO A 37 -8.09 2.79 0.71
C PRO A 37 -6.91 3.75 0.60
N HIS A 38 -5.69 3.22 0.75
CA HIS A 38 -4.48 4.02 0.61
C HIS A 38 -4.04 4.09 -0.86
N LEU A 39 -4.22 5.26 -1.46
CA LEU A 39 -4.01 5.51 -2.89
C LEU A 39 -2.52 5.54 -3.31
N LYS A 40 -1.59 5.52 -2.33
CA LYS A 40 -0.14 5.51 -2.60
C LYS A 40 0.34 4.27 -3.35
N THR A 41 -0.43 3.17 -3.29
CA THR A 41 -0.04 1.93 -3.97
C THR A 41 -0.05 2.10 -5.47
N HIS A 42 -1.12 2.68 -5.99
CA HIS A 42 -1.30 2.77 -7.44
C HIS A 42 -0.93 4.14 -8.02
N GLN A 43 -1.09 5.23 -7.27
CA GLN A 43 -0.81 6.60 -7.71
C GLN A 43 -1.40 6.95 -9.11
N ALA A 44 -2.46 6.25 -9.52
CA ALA A 44 -3.09 6.36 -10.81
C ALA A 44 -4.56 6.77 -10.69
N ARG A 45 -4.98 7.81 -11.43
CA ARG A 45 -6.36 8.28 -11.45
C ARG A 45 -7.32 7.22 -11.96
N GLN A 46 -6.91 6.42 -12.94
CA GLN A 46 -7.72 5.33 -13.49
C GLN A 46 -8.15 4.35 -12.39
N VAL A 47 -7.23 3.93 -11.52
CA VAL A 47 -7.56 3.06 -10.37
C VAL A 47 -8.41 3.80 -9.34
N GLY A 48 -8.10 5.08 -9.09
CA GLY A 48 -8.92 5.93 -8.23
C GLY A 48 -10.37 6.04 -8.70
N ARG A 49 -10.60 6.09 -10.03
CA ARG A 49 -11.94 6.10 -10.63
C ARG A 49 -12.65 4.77 -10.45
N ILE A 50 -11.97 3.62 -10.60
CA ILE A 50 -12.53 2.30 -10.29
C ILE A 50 -13.03 2.26 -8.84
N PHE A 51 -12.27 2.80 -7.89
CA PHE A 51 -12.69 2.85 -6.50
C PHE A 51 -13.94 3.72 -6.30
N ARG A 52 -14.02 4.90 -6.92
CA ARG A 52 -15.21 5.77 -6.83
C ARG A 52 -16.43 5.14 -7.49
N GLU A 53 -16.28 4.46 -8.62
CA GLU A 53 -17.35 3.70 -9.28
C GLU A 53 -17.91 2.59 -8.40
N LEU A 54 -17.09 2.03 -7.50
CA LEU A 54 -17.50 1.05 -6.50
C LEU A 54 -18.10 1.70 -5.23
N GLY A 55 -18.26 3.03 -5.20
CA GLY A 55 -18.86 3.76 -4.09
C GLY A 55 -17.92 4.21 -2.99
N LEU A 56 -16.59 4.11 -3.19
CA LEU A 56 -15.61 4.62 -2.23
C LEU A 56 -15.52 6.15 -2.35
N GLY A 57 -16.05 6.88 -1.34
CA GLY A 57 -16.06 8.35 -1.31
C GLY A 57 -14.88 8.98 -0.56
N SER A 58 -14.04 8.19 0.11
CA SER A 58 -12.93 8.70 0.91
C SER A 58 -11.67 7.88 0.69
N GLY A 59 -10.51 8.53 0.74
CA GLY A 59 -9.22 7.91 0.50
C GLY A 59 -8.13 8.31 1.48
N THR A 60 -7.03 7.59 1.45
CA THR A 60 -5.82 7.88 2.22
C THR A 60 -4.66 8.12 1.26
N VAL A 61 -3.84 9.10 1.56
CA VAL A 61 -2.65 9.46 0.79
C VAL A 61 -1.43 9.60 1.71
N SER A 62 -0.23 9.71 1.16
CA SER A 62 1.00 9.84 1.94
C SER A 62 1.69 11.21 1.85
N SER A 63 1.12 12.16 1.09
CA SER A 63 1.64 13.53 0.98
C SER A 63 0.57 14.50 0.54
N ILE A 64 0.80 15.78 0.75
CA ILE A 64 -0.06 16.87 0.26
C ILE A 64 -0.10 16.87 -1.27
N THR A 65 1.04 16.72 -1.95
CA THR A 65 1.10 16.63 -3.42
C THR A 65 0.23 15.50 -3.96
N MET A 66 0.22 14.33 -3.29
CA MET A 66 -0.65 13.22 -3.69
C MET A 66 -2.12 13.55 -3.43
N ALA A 67 -2.43 14.25 -2.33
CA ALA A 67 -3.79 14.71 -2.05
C ALA A 67 -4.27 15.70 -3.12
N GLU A 68 -3.46 16.66 -3.54
CA GLU A 68 -3.75 17.58 -4.65
C GLU A 68 -4.01 16.83 -5.96
N TYR A 69 -3.17 15.84 -6.27
CA TYR A 69 -3.32 15.02 -7.48
C TYR A 69 -4.67 14.30 -7.53
N PHE A 70 -5.10 13.68 -6.43
CA PHE A 70 -6.38 12.97 -6.37
C PHE A 70 -7.56 13.92 -6.19
N ALA A 71 -7.42 15.03 -5.47
CA ALA A 71 -8.45 16.06 -5.36
C ALA A 71 -8.78 16.66 -6.73
N ALA A 72 -7.78 16.86 -7.59
CA ALA A 72 -7.98 17.31 -8.97
C ALA A 72 -8.72 16.29 -9.85
N ASP A 73 -8.80 15.01 -9.43
CA ASP A 73 -9.60 13.96 -10.09
C ASP A 73 -10.95 13.71 -9.36
N GLY A 74 -11.36 14.57 -8.42
CA GLY A 74 -12.68 14.54 -7.79
C GLY A 74 -12.76 13.75 -6.48
N TRP A 75 -11.65 13.54 -5.78
CA TRP A 75 -11.66 13.10 -4.38
C TRP A 75 -11.83 14.31 -3.46
N ASP A 76 -12.83 14.29 -2.60
CA ASP A 76 -13.20 15.40 -1.72
C ASP A 76 -13.05 15.11 -0.21
N ASP A 77 -12.67 13.87 0.15
CA ASP A 77 -12.36 13.45 1.53
C ASP A 77 -11.08 12.60 1.53
N LEU A 78 -9.95 13.20 1.92
CA LEU A 78 -8.63 12.57 1.92
C LEU A 78 -7.95 12.70 3.28
N THR A 79 -7.34 11.61 3.77
CA THR A 79 -6.48 11.63 4.96
C THR A 79 -5.01 11.47 4.54
N VAL A 80 -4.16 12.40 4.95
CA VAL A 80 -2.70 12.28 4.78
C VAL A 80 -2.15 11.46 5.93
N ALA A 81 -1.94 10.15 5.70
CA ALA A 81 -1.47 9.22 6.74
C ALA A 81 0.08 9.21 6.86
N PHE A 82 0.64 10.38 6.97
CA PHE A 82 2.04 10.68 7.24
C PHE A 82 2.09 11.84 8.26
N PRO A 83 3.01 11.85 9.24
CA PRO A 83 3.13 12.98 10.16
C PRO A 83 3.23 14.29 9.39
N VAL A 84 2.43 15.28 9.80
CA VAL A 84 2.27 16.51 9.04
C VAL A 84 3.61 17.21 8.78
N ASN A 85 3.87 17.57 7.52
CA ASN A 85 4.99 18.40 7.14
C ASN A 85 4.59 19.87 7.27
N LEU A 86 5.02 20.52 8.33
CA LEU A 86 4.67 21.92 8.62
C LEU A 86 5.19 22.92 7.56
N ARG A 87 6.17 22.53 6.75
CA ARG A 87 6.68 23.35 5.64
C ARG A 87 5.69 23.46 4.47
N GLU A 88 4.65 22.59 4.45
CA GLU A 88 3.59 22.57 3.44
C GLU A 88 2.32 23.31 3.90
N LEU A 89 2.39 24.15 4.94
CA LEU A 89 1.21 24.78 5.56
C LEU A 89 0.37 25.60 4.56
N ASP A 90 0.98 26.27 3.61
CA ASP A 90 0.25 27.01 2.57
C ASP A 90 -0.51 26.08 1.63
N SER A 91 0.11 24.97 1.20
CA SER A 91 -0.55 23.93 0.39
C SER A 91 -1.66 23.23 1.17
N ILE A 92 -1.45 22.97 2.47
CA ILE A 92 -2.49 22.43 3.37
C ILE A 92 -3.70 23.37 3.40
N ASN A 93 -3.48 24.65 3.58
CA ASN A 93 -4.55 25.67 3.59
C ASN A 93 -5.30 25.74 2.25
N ALA A 94 -4.56 25.74 1.14
CA ALA A 94 -5.16 25.76 -0.20
C ALA A 94 -6.03 24.53 -0.46
N LEU A 95 -5.60 23.35 0.03
CA LEU A 95 -6.33 22.11 -0.12
C LEU A 95 -7.54 22.03 0.84
N ALA A 96 -7.37 22.41 2.12
CA ALA A 96 -8.42 22.41 3.14
C ALA A 96 -9.59 23.37 2.79
N GLY A 97 -9.33 24.41 2.01
CA GLY A 97 -10.38 25.30 1.47
C GLY A 97 -11.21 24.68 0.35
N ARG A 98 -10.85 23.50 -0.14
CA ARG A 98 -11.48 22.84 -1.30
C ARG A 98 -12.06 21.48 -1.00
N ILE A 99 -11.42 20.71 -0.11
CA ILE A 99 -11.82 19.35 0.26
C ILE A 99 -11.73 19.15 1.78
N ARG A 100 -12.38 18.12 2.28
CA ARG A 100 -12.15 17.63 3.63
C ARG A 100 -10.80 16.94 3.69
N ILE A 101 -9.89 17.44 4.55
CA ILE A 101 -8.56 16.86 4.70
C ILE A 101 -8.31 16.41 6.15
N GLY A 102 -7.80 15.19 6.31
CA GLY A 102 -7.29 14.66 7.56
C GLY A 102 -5.77 14.79 7.64
N LEU A 103 -5.26 15.32 8.75
CA LEU A 103 -3.84 15.46 9.03
C LEU A 103 -3.44 14.59 10.22
N LEU A 104 -2.20 14.12 10.22
CA LEU A 104 -1.67 13.20 11.24
C LEU A 104 -0.61 13.90 12.09
N VAL A 105 -0.76 13.85 13.42
CA VAL A 105 0.16 14.44 14.39
C VAL A 105 0.54 13.45 15.48
N ASP A 106 1.71 13.64 16.09
CA ASP A 106 2.20 12.88 17.24
C ASP A 106 2.98 13.75 18.26
N ASN A 107 2.96 15.07 18.06
CA ASN A 107 3.67 16.02 18.92
C ASN A 107 2.94 17.37 19.01
N ALA A 108 3.14 18.07 20.13
CA ALA A 108 2.47 19.34 20.43
C ALA A 108 2.92 20.50 19.54
N ASP A 109 4.18 20.50 19.05
CA ASP A 109 4.68 21.59 18.19
C ASP A 109 3.92 21.60 16.86
N SER A 110 3.64 20.40 16.31
CA SER A 110 2.80 20.27 15.11
C SER A 110 1.39 20.83 15.34
N VAL A 111 0.76 20.48 16.48
CA VAL A 111 -0.58 20.98 16.81
C VAL A 111 -0.59 22.49 16.96
N ARG A 112 0.36 23.08 17.72
CA ARG A 112 0.46 24.55 17.91
C ARG A 112 0.68 25.27 16.60
N THR A 113 1.57 24.77 15.74
CA THR A 113 1.85 25.39 14.45
C THR A 113 0.62 25.36 13.53
N LEU A 114 -0.08 24.22 13.49
CA LEU A 114 -1.34 24.10 12.75
C LEU A 114 -2.40 25.05 13.32
N ALA A 115 -2.59 25.08 14.65
CA ALA A 115 -3.56 25.97 15.30
C ALA A 115 -3.33 27.45 14.98
N ALA A 116 -2.07 27.86 14.90
CA ALA A 116 -1.70 29.25 14.59
C ALA A 116 -1.79 29.60 13.09
N GLY A 117 -1.60 28.64 12.20
CA GLY A 117 -1.42 28.93 10.77
C GLY A 117 -2.52 28.41 9.84
N LEU A 118 -3.48 27.60 10.33
CA LEU A 118 -4.60 27.16 9.52
C LEU A 118 -5.59 28.31 9.24
N LYS A 119 -6.19 28.25 8.06
CA LYS A 119 -7.25 29.19 7.60
C LYS A 119 -8.59 28.47 7.38
N HIS A 120 -8.57 27.15 7.31
CA HIS A 120 -9.72 26.28 7.08
C HIS A 120 -9.70 25.08 8.03
N PRO A 121 -10.85 24.53 8.40
CA PRO A 121 -10.91 23.38 9.29
C PRO A 121 -10.29 22.13 8.68
N VAL A 122 -9.65 21.31 9.53
CA VAL A 122 -9.07 20.02 9.16
C VAL A 122 -9.46 18.97 10.20
N ASP A 123 -9.56 17.71 9.76
CA ASP A 123 -9.66 16.56 10.67
C ASP A 123 -8.27 16.21 11.23
N LEU A 124 -8.13 16.15 12.54
CA LEU A 124 -6.86 15.83 13.20
C LEU A 124 -6.88 14.39 13.71
N TRP A 125 -5.91 13.61 13.27
CA TRP A 125 -5.66 12.25 13.72
C TRP A 125 -4.42 12.20 14.59
N VAL A 126 -4.51 11.57 15.77
CA VAL A 126 -3.33 11.32 16.60
C VAL A 126 -2.70 9.99 16.16
N LYS A 127 -1.41 10.04 15.79
CA LYS A 127 -0.66 8.85 15.40
C LYS A 127 -0.26 8.05 16.63
N ILE A 128 -0.64 6.77 16.63
CA ILE A 128 -0.27 5.79 17.66
C ILE A 128 0.65 4.74 17.05
N ASP A 129 1.71 4.39 17.76
CA ASP A 129 2.62 3.31 17.42
C ASP A 129 2.31 2.07 18.24
N VAL A 130 1.84 1.02 17.60
CA VAL A 130 1.49 -0.26 18.24
C VAL A 130 2.62 -1.30 18.15
N GLY A 131 3.86 -0.85 17.94
CA GLY A 131 5.05 -1.71 17.92
C GLY A 131 5.86 -1.70 16.64
N SER A 132 5.53 -0.83 15.67
CA SER A 132 6.33 -0.66 14.44
C SER A 132 7.58 0.19 14.65
N HIS A 133 7.66 0.96 15.73
CA HIS A 133 8.77 1.85 16.12
C HIS A 133 9.21 2.81 15.00
N ARG A 134 8.22 3.33 14.23
CA ARG A 134 8.46 4.25 13.12
C ARG A 134 8.13 5.69 13.47
N CYS A 135 6.95 5.95 13.98
CA CYS A 135 6.45 7.25 14.47
C CYS A 135 5.15 7.04 15.25
N GLY A 136 4.81 8.00 16.10
CA GLY A 136 3.59 7.98 16.91
C GLY A 136 3.85 7.87 18.40
N LEU A 137 2.81 8.15 19.20
CA LEU A 137 2.82 7.98 20.64
C LEU A 137 2.55 6.51 21.00
N SER A 138 3.09 6.04 22.13
CA SER A 138 2.75 4.71 22.64
C SER A 138 1.29 4.66 23.12
N PRO A 139 0.55 3.56 22.88
CA PRO A 139 -0.77 3.36 23.47
C PRO A 139 -0.72 3.26 25.02
N GLU A 140 0.47 3.00 25.58
CA GLU A 140 0.72 2.93 27.02
C GLU A 140 0.95 4.32 27.66
N GLU A 141 0.94 5.40 26.86
CA GLU A 141 1.13 6.78 27.32
C GLU A 141 -0.16 7.63 27.15
N PRO A 142 -1.30 7.23 27.79
CA PRO A 142 -2.58 7.90 27.58
C PRO A 142 -2.57 9.38 28.01
N ASP A 143 -1.74 9.76 28.96
CA ASP A 143 -1.63 11.16 29.40
C ASP A 143 -0.98 12.05 28.33
N ARG A 144 -0.01 11.53 27.58
CA ARG A 144 0.59 12.25 26.45
C ARG A 144 -0.41 12.44 25.33
N VAL A 145 -1.22 11.40 25.03
CA VAL A 145 -2.29 11.48 24.04
C VAL A 145 -3.34 12.51 24.47
N ALA A 146 -3.76 12.48 25.75
CA ALA A 146 -4.72 13.44 26.30
C ALA A 146 -4.20 14.88 26.24
N ALA A 147 -2.91 15.10 26.55
CA ALA A 147 -2.29 16.42 26.46
C ALA A 147 -2.31 16.96 25.00
N LEU A 148 -2.06 16.09 24.01
CA LEU A 148 -2.11 16.46 22.61
C LEU A 148 -3.53 16.80 22.14
N LEU A 149 -4.54 16.04 22.61
CA LEU A 149 -5.95 16.32 22.36
C LEU A 149 -6.40 17.64 23.01
N ALA A 150 -5.92 17.94 24.23
CA ALA A 150 -6.20 19.21 24.93
C ALA A 150 -5.62 20.41 24.15
N GLU A 151 -4.38 20.27 23.65
CA GLU A 151 -3.76 21.29 22.80
C GLU A 151 -4.59 21.56 21.54
N ALA A 152 -5.03 20.49 20.86
CA ALA A 152 -5.86 20.58 19.65
C ALA A 152 -7.22 21.23 19.92
N ALA A 153 -7.84 20.98 21.07
CA ALA A 153 -9.13 21.57 21.46
C ALA A 153 -9.07 23.10 21.62
N GLY A 154 -7.88 23.67 21.75
CA GLY A 154 -7.68 25.13 21.79
C GLY A 154 -7.94 25.86 20.47
N SER A 155 -8.08 25.14 19.34
CA SER A 155 -8.34 25.73 18.02
C SER A 155 -9.65 25.22 17.42
N PRO A 156 -10.57 26.10 17.00
CA PRO A 156 -11.81 25.70 16.34
C PRO A 156 -11.60 25.11 14.94
N LEU A 157 -10.40 25.22 14.39
CA LEU A 157 -10.05 24.68 13.07
C LEU A 157 -9.47 23.27 13.13
N LEU A 158 -9.18 22.73 14.33
CA LEU A 158 -8.66 21.39 14.53
C LEU A 158 -9.78 20.45 15.05
N HIS A 159 -10.42 19.75 14.14
CA HIS A 159 -11.46 18.79 14.52
C HIS A 159 -10.82 17.43 14.83
N THR A 160 -10.74 17.07 16.10
CA THR A 160 -10.16 15.78 16.51
C THR A 160 -10.99 14.62 15.96
N ALA A 161 -10.45 13.91 14.98
CA ALA A 161 -11.12 12.80 14.29
C ALA A 161 -10.94 11.46 15.02
N GLY A 162 -9.77 11.22 15.61
CA GLY A 162 -9.51 9.97 16.28
C GLY A 162 -8.03 9.58 16.40
N LEU A 163 -7.83 8.29 16.63
CA LEU A 163 -6.54 7.63 16.79
C LEU A 163 -6.23 6.82 15.52
N LEU A 164 -5.03 6.93 14.97
CA LEU A 164 -4.65 6.29 13.74
C LEU A 164 -3.37 5.48 13.91
N THR A 165 -3.38 4.22 13.47
CA THR A 165 -2.18 3.38 13.46
C THR A 165 -1.96 2.67 12.13
N HIS A 166 -0.73 2.19 11.93
CA HIS A 166 -0.35 1.28 10.86
C HIS A 166 0.69 0.31 11.45
N ASP A 167 0.40 -0.97 11.42
CA ASP A 167 1.31 -2.00 11.92
C ASP A 167 2.08 -2.64 10.76
N SER A 168 3.36 -2.29 10.62
CA SER A 168 4.21 -2.86 9.58
C SER A 168 4.75 -4.25 9.92
N ARG A 169 4.61 -4.72 11.16
CA ARG A 169 5.06 -6.06 11.59
C ARG A 169 4.34 -7.17 10.84
N THR A 170 3.08 -6.91 10.42
CA THR A 170 2.26 -7.87 9.66
C THR A 170 2.85 -8.27 8.32
N TYR A 171 3.73 -7.44 7.74
CA TYR A 171 4.44 -7.76 6.49
C TYR A 171 5.66 -8.67 6.69
N ALA A 172 6.10 -8.86 7.94
CA ALA A 172 7.26 -9.69 8.29
C ALA A 172 6.88 -11.12 8.72
N VAL A 173 5.59 -11.40 8.85
CA VAL A 173 5.06 -12.71 9.26
C VAL A 173 4.26 -13.35 8.13
N ARG A 174 3.99 -14.66 8.25
CA ARG A 174 3.28 -15.44 7.23
C ARG A 174 2.05 -16.14 7.82
N GLY A 175 1.01 -16.17 7.01
CA GLY A 175 -0.22 -16.91 7.30
C GLY A 175 -1.18 -16.18 8.24
N ARG A 176 -2.42 -16.63 8.18
CA ARG A 176 -3.56 -16.01 8.88
C ARG A 176 -3.32 -15.91 10.39
N GLU A 177 -2.83 -16.96 11.02
CA GLU A 177 -2.68 -17.01 12.48
C GLU A 177 -1.71 -15.93 12.98
N ALA A 178 -0.50 -15.86 12.41
CA ALA A 178 0.51 -14.90 12.82
C ALA A 178 0.08 -13.44 12.54
N VAL A 179 -0.53 -13.19 11.37
CA VAL A 179 -1.06 -11.85 11.05
C VAL A 179 -2.20 -11.47 11.98
N SER A 180 -3.13 -12.41 12.28
CA SER A 180 -4.25 -12.15 13.18
C SER A 180 -3.79 -11.85 14.61
N ALA A 181 -2.76 -12.53 15.10
CA ALA A 181 -2.20 -12.29 16.42
C ALA A 181 -1.69 -10.85 16.56
N LEU A 182 -0.90 -10.37 15.59
CA LEU A 182 -0.40 -8.98 15.59
C LEU A 182 -1.54 -7.96 15.42
N TYR A 183 -2.50 -8.25 14.54
CA TYR A 183 -3.66 -7.37 14.38
C TYR A 183 -4.46 -7.23 15.68
N HIS A 184 -4.77 -8.36 16.33
CA HIS A 184 -5.56 -8.35 17.57
C HIS A 184 -4.82 -7.63 18.71
N GLU A 185 -3.50 -7.81 18.81
CA GLU A 185 -2.67 -7.05 19.76
C GLU A 185 -2.80 -5.54 19.53
N GLY A 186 -2.54 -5.09 18.30
CA GLY A 186 -2.59 -3.66 17.94
C GLY A 186 -4.00 -3.07 18.05
N ALA A 187 -5.03 -3.77 17.54
CA ALA A 187 -6.41 -3.31 17.61
C ALA A 187 -6.91 -3.20 19.05
N THR A 188 -6.61 -4.20 19.90
CA THR A 188 -6.97 -4.18 21.32
C THR A 188 -6.32 -3.00 22.04
N ALA A 189 -5.03 -2.74 21.81
CA ALA A 189 -4.34 -1.58 22.37
C ALA A 189 -4.99 -0.25 21.96
N MET A 190 -5.35 -0.11 20.67
CA MET A 190 -6.02 1.07 20.14
C MET A 190 -7.41 1.30 20.76
N LEU A 191 -8.19 0.23 20.92
CA LEU A 191 -9.53 0.29 21.52
C LEU A 191 -9.47 0.59 23.00
N ALA A 192 -8.49 0.03 23.72
CA ALA A 192 -8.25 0.33 25.13
C ALA A 192 -7.85 1.81 25.31
N LEU A 193 -6.94 2.33 24.48
CA LEU A 193 -6.56 3.74 24.51
C LEU A 193 -7.76 4.65 24.23
N ARG A 194 -8.60 4.32 23.23
CA ARG A 194 -9.85 5.07 22.98
C ARG A 194 -10.75 5.11 24.20
N ALA A 195 -10.91 3.99 24.91
CA ALA A 195 -11.71 3.92 26.12
C ALA A 195 -11.13 4.79 27.26
N GLU A 196 -9.80 4.80 27.43
CA GLU A 196 -9.14 5.70 28.39
C GLU A 196 -9.33 7.18 28.03
N MET A 197 -9.25 7.53 26.74
CA MET A 197 -9.55 8.90 26.29
C MET A 197 -11.01 9.28 26.60
N GLY A 198 -11.95 8.34 26.44
CA GLY A 198 -13.34 8.55 26.82
C GLY A 198 -13.53 8.88 28.30
N LYS A 199 -12.81 8.18 29.21
CA LYS A 199 -12.81 8.48 30.67
C LYS A 199 -12.23 9.88 30.98
N LYS A 200 -11.30 10.35 30.15
CA LYS A 200 -10.71 11.70 30.26
C LYS A 200 -11.55 12.80 29.59
N GLY A 201 -12.75 12.47 29.09
CA GLY A 201 -13.69 13.43 28.49
C GLY A 201 -13.59 13.57 26.96
N TYR A 202 -12.74 12.83 26.29
CA TYR A 202 -12.62 12.83 24.81
C TYR A 202 -13.50 11.72 24.21
N SER A 203 -14.80 11.98 24.08
CA SER A 203 -15.75 11.06 23.44
C SER A 203 -15.74 11.20 21.93
N GLY A 204 -16.19 10.14 21.22
CA GLY A 204 -16.37 10.16 19.76
C GLY A 204 -15.10 9.99 18.95
N LEU A 205 -13.95 9.67 19.57
CA LEU A 205 -12.74 9.35 18.84
C LEU A 205 -12.91 8.07 18.03
N ARG A 206 -12.63 8.13 16.73
CA ARG A 206 -12.59 6.96 15.85
C ARG A 206 -11.24 6.24 15.97
N VAL A 207 -11.23 4.93 15.73
CA VAL A 207 -10.02 4.12 15.62
C VAL A 207 -9.83 3.72 14.17
N SER A 208 -8.72 4.13 13.57
CA SER A 208 -8.38 3.87 12.19
C SER A 208 -7.11 3.03 12.10
N ILE A 209 -7.20 1.85 11.48
CA ILE A 209 -6.10 0.88 11.34
C ILE A 209 -5.83 0.65 9.85
N GLY A 210 -4.60 0.31 9.47
CA GLY A 210 -4.33 0.02 8.08
C GLY A 210 -3.05 -0.76 7.83
N ASP A 211 -3.22 -1.86 7.19
CA ASP A 211 -2.24 -2.64 6.46
C ASP A 211 -3.01 -3.67 5.60
N THR A 212 -2.39 -4.14 4.53
CA THR A 212 -3.05 -5.07 3.60
C THR A 212 -3.07 -6.49 4.13
N PRO A 213 -2.02 -7.05 4.76
CA PRO A 213 -2.08 -8.40 5.30
C PRO A 213 -3.23 -8.59 6.30
N SER A 214 -3.39 -7.68 7.26
CA SER A 214 -4.49 -7.75 8.24
C SER A 214 -5.85 -7.65 7.56
N ALA A 215 -6.05 -6.64 6.72
CA ALA A 215 -7.32 -6.44 6.02
C ALA A 215 -7.70 -7.63 5.11
N SER A 216 -6.71 -8.38 4.59
CA SER A 216 -6.93 -9.53 3.73
C SER A 216 -7.16 -10.84 4.49
N LEU A 217 -6.54 -11.03 5.66
CA LEU A 217 -6.50 -12.31 6.36
C LEU A 217 -7.38 -12.38 7.61
N VAL A 218 -7.53 -11.26 8.33
CA VAL A 218 -8.30 -11.22 9.59
C VAL A 218 -9.79 -11.16 9.30
N GLU A 219 -10.58 -12.02 9.91
CA GLU A 219 -12.04 -12.07 9.67
C GLU A 219 -12.79 -11.06 10.53
N ASP A 220 -12.47 -10.96 11.82
CA ASP A 220 -13.08 -10.03 12.77
C ASP A 220 -12.15 -8.83 13.04
N TRP A 221 -12.60 -7.64 12.64
CA TRP A 221 -11.84 -6.41 12.82
C TRP A 221 -12.10 -5.71 14.17
N LEU A 222 -12.66 -6.43 15.15
CA LEU A 222 -12.84 -6.02 16.56
C LEU A 222 -13.58 -4.69 16.77
N GLY A 223 -14.36 -4.23 15.79
CA GLY A 223 -15.12 -2.98 15.92
C GLY A 223 -14.27 -1.70 15.86
N VAL A 224 -13.16 -1.72 15.12
CA VAL A 224 -12.49 -0.49 14.67
C VAL A 224 -13.41 0.27 13.71
N ASP A 225 -13.24 1.58 13.59
CA ASP A 225 -14.17 2.41 12.81
C ASP A 225 -13.76 2.53 11.34
N GLU A 226 -12.45 2.44 11.05
CA GLU A 226 -11.91 2.69 9.72
C GLU A 226 -10.72 1.79 9.42
N ALA A 227 -10.64 1.25 8.19
CA ALA A 227 -9.53 0.47 7.68
C ALA A 227 -8.91 1.12 6.44
N ARG A 228 -7.55 1.16 6.38
CA ARG A 228 -6.80 1.87 5.34
C ARG A 228 -5.78 0.99 4.58
N PRO A 229 -6.13 -0.23 4.16
CA PRO A 229 -5.24 -1.01 3.32
C PRO A 229 -5.01 -0.31 1.98
N GLY A 230 -3.86 -0.52 1.36
CA GLY A 230 -3.56 0.07 0.05
C GLY A 230 -3.14 -0.97 -0.97
N ASN A 231 -2.20 -1.84 -0.59
CA ASN A 231 -1.59 -2.78 -1.52
C ASN A 231 -2.57 -3.80 -2.12
N PHE A 232 -3.72 -4.06 -1.45
CA PHE A 232 -4.77 -4.94 -1.95
C PHE A 232 -5.27 -4.60 -3.37
N ALA A 233 -5.14 -3.34 -3.79
CA ALA A 233 -5.52 -2.93 -5.15
C ALA A 233 -4.75 -3.70 -6.22
N TYR A 234 -3.48 -3.85 -5.99
CA TYR A 234 -2.54 -4.48 -6.90
C TYR A 234 -2.08 -5.85 -6.44
N TYR A 235 -1.90 -6.01 -5.14
CA TYR A 235 -1.10 -7.08 -4.56
C TYR A 235 0.31 -7.13 -5.18
N ASP A 236 1.14 -8.04 -4.72
CA ASP A 236 2.51 -8.23 -5.19
C ASP A 236 3.10 -9.52 -4.60
N LEU A 237 4.36 -9.79 -4.91
CA LEU A 237 5.02 -11.01 -4.44
C LEU A 237 5.16 -11.04 -2.91
N GLN A 238 5.31 -9.89 -2.24
CA GLN A 238 5.33 -9.81 -0.79
C GLN A 238 3.98 -10.21 -0.20
N GLN A 239 2.87 -9.78 -0.79
CA GLN A 239 1.53 -10.13 -0.32
C GLN A 239 1.21 -11.61 -0.54
N VAL A 240 1.66 -12.20 -1.63
CA VAL A 240 1.61 -13.66 -1.82
C VAL A 240 2.41 -14.35 -0.71
N GLY A 241 3.61 -13.85 -0.40
CA GLY A 241 4.47 -14.40 0.64
C GLY A 241 3.89 -14.32 2.05
N THR A 242 3.10 -13.31 2.36
CA THR A 242 2.36 -13.21 3.64
C THR A 242 1.13 -14.12 3.67
N GLY A 243 0.67 -14.61 2.52
CA GLY A 243 -0.58 -15.34 2.35
C GLY A 243 -1.81 -14.43 2.20
N ALA A 244 -1.62 -13.12 2.06
CA ALA A 244 -2.71 -12.14 1.92
C ALA A 244 -3.49 -12.28 0.61
N CYS A 245 -2.87 -12.85 -0.41
CA CYS A 245 -3.51 -13.15 -1.70
C CYS A 245 -2.90 -14.38 -2.36
N GLN A 246 -3.57 -14.88 -3.40
CA GLN A 246 -3.03 -15.87 -4.33
C GLN A 246 -2.37 -15.17 -5.52
N PRO A 247 -1.42 -15.81 -6.24
CA PRO A 247 -0.75 -15.25 -7.42
C PRO A 247 -1.70 -14.68 -8.47
N GLU A 248 -2.85 -15.34 -8.69
CA GLU A 248 -3.87 -14.94 -9.67
C GLU A 248 -4.53 -13.59 -9.35
N SER A 249 -4.49 -13.19 -8.07
CA SER A 249 -5.05 -11.91 -7.61
C SER A 249 -4.12 -10.72 -7.84
N VAL A 250 -2.84 -10.96 -8.18
CA VAL A 250 -1.89 -9.88 -8.45
C VAL A 250 -2.28 -9.19 -9.75
N ALA A 251 -2.59 -7.89 -9.63
CA ALA A 251 -3.16 -7.09 -10.71
C ALA A 251 -2.12 -6.27 -11.48
N VAL A 252 -0.83 -6.43 -11.19
CA VAL A 252 0.24 -5.69 -11.86
C VAL A 252 1.39 -6.60 -12.26
N ALA A 253 2.00 -6.28 -13.40
CA ALA A 253 3.26 -6.83 -13.83
C ALA A 253 4.16 -5.72 -14.37
N VAL A 254 5.47 -5.87 -14.27
CA VAL A 254 6.41 -5.04 -15.01
C VAL A 254 6.81 -5.80 -16.28
N ALA A 255 6.39 -5.30 -17.43
CA ALA A 255 6.79 -5.82 -18.73
C ALA A 255 8.21 -5.34 -19.04
N CYS A 256 9.15 -6.26 -19.13
CA CYS A 256 10.58 -6.00 -19.26
C CYS A 256 11.11 -6.59 -20.57
N PRO A 257 11.66 -5.79 -21.51
CA PRO A 257 12.27 -6.31 -22.73
C PRO A 257 13.47 -7.23 -22.45
N VAL A 258 13.53 -8.39 -23.08
CA VAL A 258 14.66 -9.31 -23.05
C VAL A 258 15.77 -8.74 -23.92
N VAL A 259 16.96 -8.55 -23.33
CA VAL A 259 18.12 -7.96 -24.01
C VAL A 259 19.29 -8.93 -24.15
N GLY A 260 19.24 -10.09 -23.51
CA GLY A 260 20.27 -11.13 -23.62
C GLY A 260 19.77 -12.48 -23.10
N ILE A 261 20.27 -13.56 -23.67
CA ILE A 261 19.93 -14.94 -23.31
C ILE A 261 21.23 -15.73 -23.18
N TYR A 262 21.39 -16.44 -22.05
CA TYR A 262 22.61 -17.14 -21.65
C TYR A 262 22.27 -18.55 -21.17
N PRO A 263 22.09 -19.52 -22.11
CA PRO A 263 21.68 -20.89 -21.77
C PRO A 263 22.63 -21.60 -20.82
N GLU A 264 23.93 -21.33 -20.95
CA GLU A 264 24.98 -21.93 -20.11
C GLU A 264 24.89 -21.53 -18.63
N ARG A 265 24.13 -20.48 -18.31
CA ARG A 265 23.87 -20.02 -16.94
C ARG A 265 22.41 -20.19 -16.53
N SER A 266 21.56 -20.72 -17.40
CA SER A 266 20.10 -20.77 -17.22
C SER A 266 19.53 -19.38 -16.96
N GLU A 267 19.95 -18.36 -17.71
CA GLU A 267 19.62 -16.95 -17.47
C GLU A 267 19.16 -16.21 -18.74
N ALA A 268 18.17 -15.34 -18.54
CA ALA A 268 17.90 -14.21 -19.41
C ALA A 268 18.24 -12.90 -18.71
N VAL A 269 18.65 -11.91 -19.46
CA VAL A 269 18.82 -10.53 -18.98
C VAL A 269 17.74 -9.67 -19.60
N VAL A 270 17.06 -8.91 -18.74
CA VAL A 270 16.03 -7.98 -19.17
C VAL A 270 16.44 -6.54 -18.90
N TYR A 271 15.97 -5.62 -19.71
CA TYR A 271 15.89 -4.21 -19.38
C TYR A 271 14.77 -4.08 -18.34
N GLY A 272 15.15 -3.98 -17.06
CA GLY A 272 14.22 -4.05 -15.92
C GLY A 272 14.97 -4.25 -14.60
N GLY A 273 15.75 -3.26 -14.19
CA GLY A 273 16.60 -3.33 -13.01
C GLY A 273 15.99 -2.71 -11.75
N ALA A 274 16.86 -2.35 -10.82
CA ALA A 274 16.49 -1.84 -9.49
C ALA A 274 15.67 -0.53 -9.53
N VAL A 275 15.89 0.31 -10.54
CA VAL A 275 15.11 1.57 -10.71
C VAL A 275 13.68 1.33 -11.17
N HIS A 276 13.35 0.12 -11.63
CA HIS A 276 12.02 -0.29 -12.08
C HIS A 276 11.33 -1.26 -11.10
N LEU A 277 12.09 -2.26 -10.59
CA LEU A 277 11.60 -3.33 -9.72
C LEU A 277 11.86 -3.07 -8.22
N SER A 278 12.71 -2.10 -7.88
CA SER A 278 13.30 -1.86 -6.56
C SER A 278 14.40 -2.87 -6.19
N LYS A 279 15.11 -2.59 -5.07
CA LYS A 279 16.08 -3.53 -4.46
C LYS A 279 15.48 -4.37 -3.33
N GLN A 280 14.18 -4.31 -3.15
CA GLN A 280 13.54 -5.15 -2.15
C GLN A 280 13.53 -6.60 -2.62
N SER A 281 13.97 -7.50 -1.76
CA SER A 281 13.94 -8.94 -2.01
C SER A 281 12.84 -9.63 -1.21
N GLN A 282 12.34 -10.72 -1.77
CA GLN A 282 11.39 -11.61 -1.12
C GLN A 282 12.12 -12.91 -0.77
N PRO A 283 12.06 -13.38 0.50
CA PRO A 283 12.59 -14.70 0.88
C PRO A 283 11.93 -15.82 0.08
N ALA A 284 12.63 -16.96 -0.01
CA ALA A 284 12.14 -18.15 -0.71
C ALA A 284 10.74 -18.57 -0.25
N MET A 285 9.90 -18.93 -1.20
CA MET A 285 8.50 -19.31 -1.01
C MET A 285 8.19 -20.56 -1.85
N ALA A 286 8.74 -21.71 -1.45
CA ALA A 286 8.62 -22.97 -2.22
C ALA A 286 7.16 -23.36 -2.51
N GLU A 287 6.22 -22.99 -1.65
CA GLU A 287 4.78 -23.24 -1.83
C GLU A 287 4.21 -22.51 -3.05
N TYR A 288 4.64 -21.25 -3.27
CA TYR A 288 4.13 -20.40 -4.36
C TYR A 288 5.06 -20.32 -5.56
N LEU A 289 6.33 -20.72 -5.37
CA LEU A 289 7.37 -20.71 -6.40
C LEU A 289 8.04 -22.10 -6.48
N PRO A 290 7.34 -23.12 -6.99
CA PRO A 290 7.95 -24.45 -7.19
C PRO A 290 9.20 -24.33 -8.08
N GLY A 291 10.32 -24.91 -7.61
CA GLY A 291 11.62 -24.74 -8.27
C GLY A 291 12.19 -23.32 -8.17
N GLY A 292 11.69 -22.50 -7.24
CA GLY A 292 12.11 -21.12 -7.01
C GLY A 292 13.48 -20.99 -6.32
N PRO A 293 13.87 -19.74 -5.99
CA PRO A 293 15.19 -19.46 -5.45
C PRO A 293 15.41 -20.14 -4.11
N PRO A 294 16.65 -20.60 -3.83
CA PRO A 294 16.95 -21.24 -2.54
C PRO A 294 16.83 -20.25 -1.35
N ASP A 295 17.16 -18.97 -1.55
CA ASP A 295 17.22 -17.97 -0.49
C ASP A 295 16.21 -16.84 -0.70
N SER A 296 16.36 -16.04 -1.77
CA SER A 296 15.49 -14.88 -2.06
C SER A 296 15.51 -14.50 -3.54
N CYS A 297 14.51 -13.71 -3.96
CA CYS A 297 14.45 -13.14 -5.30
C CYS A 297 13.99 -11.67 -5.28
N PHE A 298 14.18 -10.98 -6.39
CA PHE A 298 13.78 -9.59 -6.62
C PHE A 298 12.48 -9.47 -7.44
N GLY A 299 11.84 -10.58 -7.72
CA GLY A 299 10.58 -10.73 -8.47
C GLY A 299 10.47 -12.12 -9.04
N THR A 300 9.31 -12.45 -9.60
CA THR A 300 9.08 -13.73 -10.30
C THR A 300 8.39 -13.47 -11.62
N VAL A 301 8.53 -14.40 -12.58
CA VAL A 301 7.94 -14.26 -13.91
C VAL A 301 6.50 -14.79 -13.87
N PHE A 302 5.58 -14.07 -14.45
CA PHE A 302 4.21 -14.56 -14.66
C PHE A 302 4.12 -15.52 -15.84
N ARG A 303 3.22 -16.50 -15.72
CA ARG A 303 2.76 -17.29 -16.85
C ARG A 303 1.73 -16.48 -17.63
N MET A 304 2.01 -16.20 -18.90
CA MET A 304 1.08 -15.51 -19.77
C MET A 304 0.06 -16.47 -20.40
N GLU A 305 -1.21 -16.06 -20.43
CA GLU A 305 -2.32 -16.71 -21.13
C GLU A 305 -2.96 -15.67 -22.07
N GLY A 306 -2.47 -15.61 -23.32
CA GLY A 306 -2.81 -14.54 -24.24
C GLY A 306 -2.26 -13.19 -23.75
N GLU A 307 -3.15 -12.24 -23.52
CA GLU A 307 -2.79 -10.88 -23.06
C GLU A 307 -2.85 -10.71 -21.53
N HIS A 308 -3.23 -11.74 -20.79
CA HIS A 308 -3.32 -11.75 -19.34
C HIS A 308 -2.31 -12.72 -18.74
N TRP A 309 -2.13 -12.63 -17.43
CA TRP A 309 -1.34 -13.61 -16.67
C TRP A 309 -2.21 -14.36 -15.68
N ASN A 310 -1.83 -15.64 -15.46
CA ASN A 310 -2.53 -16.53 -14.53
C ASN A 310 -1.50 -17.35 -13.74
N GLY A 311 -1.14 -16.84 -12.55
CA GLY A 311 -0.12 -17.44 -11.70
C GLY A 311 1.31 -17.21 -12.19
N PHE A 312 2.26 -17.82 -11.50
CA PHE A 312 3.68 -17.68 -11.78
C PHE A 312 4.20 -18.81 -12.69
N LEU A 313 5.25 -18.50 -13.46
CA LEU A 313 6.00 -19.49 -14.24
C LEU A 313 6.94 -20.25 -13.28
N PRO A 314 6.77 -21.57 -13.10
CA PRO A 314 7.60 -22.35 -12.19
C PRO A 314 9.08 -22.29 -12.59
N GLY A 315 9.97 -22.10 -11.62
CA GLY A 315 11.40 -22.05 -11.88
C GLY A 315 11.91 -20.78 -12.59
N ALA A 316 11.10 -19.72 -12.64
CA ALA A 316 11.49 -18.45 -13.26
C ALA A 316 11.40 -17.29 -12.25
N TRP A 317 12.54 -16.71 -11.89
CA TRP A 317 12.61 -15.60 -10.93
C TRP A 317 13.75 -14.63 -11.23
N VAL A 318 13.64 -13.39 -10.77
CA VAL A 318 14.69 -12.38 -10.85
C VAL A 318 15.72 -12.68 -9.75
N ARG A 319 16.86 -13.24 -10.14
CA ARG A 319 17.96 -13.62 -9.25
C ARG A 319 18.70 -12.42 -8.69
N GLY A 320 18.75 -11.35 -9.46
CA GLY A 320 19.50 -10.15 -9.08
C GLY A 320 19.14 -8.96 -9.95
N VAL A 321 19.37 -7.78 -9.41
CA VAL A 321 19.16 -6.51 -10.12
C VAL A 321 20.38 -5.61 -9.97
N THR A 322 20.78 -4.97 -11.06
CA THR A 322 21.62 -3.76 -11.05
C THR A 322 20.74 -2.55 -11.33
N GLN A 323 21.30 -1.38 -11.65
CA GLN A 323 20.47 -0.21 -11.88
C GLN A 323 19.40 -0.47 -12.96
N GLU A 324 19.81 -0.94 -14.14
CA GLU A 324 18.97 -1.13 -15.31
C GLU A 324 18.73 -2.61 -15.66
N HIS A 325 19.61 -3.53 -15.21
CA HIS A 325 19.54 -4.94 -15.58
C HIS A 325 18.80 -5.76 -14.53
N GLY A 326 17.87 -6.63 -14.98
CA GLY A 326 17.35 -7.74 -14.24
C GLY A 326 17.92 -9.06 -14.76
N MET A 327 18.55 -9.85 -13.89
CA MET A 327 19.02 -11.19 -14.21
C MET A 327 17.93 -12.18 -13.82
N VAL A 328 17.33 -12.82 -14.80
CA VAL A 328 16.20 -13.74 -14.63
C VAL A 328 16.70 -15.17 -14.81
N HIS A 329 16.63 -15.97 -13.74
CA HIS A 329 16.79 -17.41 -13.85
C HIS A 329 15.57 -18.03 -14.48
N MET A 330 15.74 -18.98 -15.40
CA MET A 330 14.66 -19.71 -16.05
C MET A 330 15.06 -21.17 -16.29
N GLN A 331 14.06 -22.06 -16.36
CA GLN A 331 14.28 -23.45 -16.75
C GLN A 331 14.73 -23.52 -18.22
N ALA A 332 15.52 -24.54 -18.56
CA ALA A 332 16.10 -24.69 -19.90
C ALA A 332 15.03 -24.75 -21.02
N ASP A 333 13.90 -25.38 -20.77
CA ASP A 333 12.78 -25.48 -21.73
C ASP A 333 12.18 -24.10 -22.00
N ASP A 334 11.81 -23.34 -20.97
CA ASP A 334 11.27 -21.99 -21.12
C ASP A 334 12.28 -21.04 -21.81
N LEU A 335 13.56 -21.15 -21.43
CA LEU A 335 14.63 -20.34 -22.00
C LEU A 335 14.86 -20.62 -23.48
N SER A 336 14.66 -21.87 -23.93
CA SER A 336 14.83 -22.28 -25.32
C SER A 336 13.82 -21.66 -26.29
N HIS A 337 12.65 -21.28 -25.76
CA HIS A 337 11.59 -20.63 -26.52
C HIS A 337 11.66 -19.10 -26.52
N LEU A 338 12.48 -18.52 -25.63
CA LEU A 338 12.62 -17.08 -25.47
C LEU A 338 13.55 -16.49 -26.54
N LYS A 339 13.26 -15.27 -26.99
CA LYS A 339 14.07 -14.52 -27.95
C LYS A 339 14.44 -13.13 -27.40
N VAL A 340 15.59 -12.62 -27.84
CA VAL A 340 15.92 -11.21 -27.60
C VAL A 340 14.89 -10.34 -28.29
N GLY A 341 14.34 -9.38 -27.56
CA GLY A 341 13.20 -8.54 -27.99
C GLY A 341 11.84 -9.02 -27.46
N ASP A 342 11.73 -10.24 -26.93
CA ASP A 342 10.50 -10.67 -26.24
C ASP A 342 10.31 -9.88 -24.93
N LEU A 343 9.10 -9.94 -24.37
CA LEU A 343 8.77 -9.35 -23.07
C LEU A 343 8.65 -10.43 -22.00
N LEU A 344 9.30 -10.25 -20.87
CA LEU A 344 8.99 -10.97 -19.65
C LEU A 344 8.14 -10.10 -18.74
N PHE A 345 7.03 -10.67 -18.23
CA PHE A 345 6.11 -10.00 -17.31
C PHE A 345 6.50 -10.40 -15.89
N ILE A 346 7.05 -9.45 -15.14
CA ILE A 346 7.62 -9.70 -13.81
C ILE A 346 6.66 -9.19 -12.74
N CYS A 347 6.29 -10.10 -11.82
CA CYS A 347 5.65 -9.72 -10.55
C CYS A 347 6.69 -9.03 -9.67
N PRO A 348 6.56 -7.74 -9.34
CA PRO A 348 7.49 -7.08 -8.46
C PRO A 348 7.33 -7.58 -7.03
N VAL A 349 8.40 -7.51 -6.24
CA VAL A 349 8.31 -7.81 -4.79
C VAL A 349 7.39 -6.82 -4.09
N HIS A 350 7.46 -5.53 -4.48
CA HIS A 350 6.64 -4.47 -3.88
C HIS A 350 6.02 -3.59 -4.97
N SER A 351 4.75 -3.83 -5.26
CA SER A 351 4.01 -3.12 -6.31
C SER A 351 3.96 -1.61 -6.12
N CYS A 352 3.90 -1.10 -4.86
CA CYS A 352 3.89 0.34 -4.60
C CYS A 352 5.16 1.04 -5.10
N LEU A 353 6.32 0.39 -4.99
CA LEU A 353 7.59 0.96 -5.43
C LEU A 353 7.70 0.93 -6.95
N ALA A 354 7.33 -0.19 -7.57
CA ALA A 354 7.31 -0.32 -9.03
C ALA A 354 6.31 0.68 -9.65
N ALA A 355 5.11 0.82 -9.09
CA ALA A 355 4.11 1.78 -9.56
C ALA A 355 4.57 3.24 -9.40
N HIS A 356 5.33 3.56 -8.34
CA HIS A 356 5.91 4.89 -8.19
C HIS A 356 6.99 5.16 -9.24
N ALA A 357 7.87 4.18 -9.47
CA ALA A 357 8.97 4.31 -10.43
C ALA A 357 8.49 4.42 -11.88
N LEU A 358 7.42 3.70 -12.23
CA LEU A 358 6.90 3.53 -13.59
C LEU A 358 5.58 4.27 -13.84
N ARG A 359 5.22 5.25 -13.01
CA ARG A 359 3.91 5.94 -13.09
C ARG A 359 3.66 6.63 -14.44
N GLU A 360 4.72 7.04 -15.14
CA GLU A 360 4.64 7.67 -16.46
C GLU A 360 4.60 6.63 -17.59
N ASP A 361 5.10 5.42 -17.31
CA ASP A 361 5.15 4.28 -18.22
C ASP A 361 4.17 3.19 -17.76
N THR A 362 2.88 3.54 -17.62
CA THR A 362 1.82 2.62 -17.20
C THR A 362 0.87 2.30 -18.33
N HIS A 363 0.64 1.00 -18.55
CA HIS A 363 -0.28 0.45 -19.54
C HIS A 363 -1.45 -0.27 -18.83
N PHE A 364 -2.68 0.08 -19.15
CA PHE A 364 -3.89 -0.55 -18.60
C PHE A 364 -4.50 -1.54 -19.60
N ILE A 365 -4.85 -2.74 -19.10
CA ILE A 365 -5.56 -3.78 -19.86
C ILE A 365 -6.88 -4.15 -19.20
#